data_920b9139f0eb21a2f1452e519ca7f237
#
_entry.id   920b9139f0eb21a2f1452e519ca7f237
#
_cell.length_a   1.000
_cell.length_b   1.000
_cell.length_c   1.000
_cell.angle_alpha   90.00
_cell.angle_beta   90.00
_cell.angle_gamma   90.00
#
_symmetry.space_group_name_H-M   'P 1'
#
loop_
_entity.id
_entity.type
_entity.pdbx_description
1 polymer ?
#
loop_
_entity_poly.entity_id
_entity_poly.type
_entity_poly.pdbx_seq_one_letter_code
_entity_poly.pdbx_strand_id
1 'polypeptide(L)'
;PDSVTIIDHGAFQLSGITSVSIPNSVTTIGNGAFSYCDTLTDVTLPGSLTEIGYMTFAHSLSLTSITIPASVTFIDNDAFKYHNSLTLTVTPDSYAAEYAKANNIPYTYPDANDWLNN
;
A
#
# COMPACT_ATOMS: atom_id res chain seq x y z
N PRO A 1 6.75 8.55 -14.54
CA PRO A 1 8.08 8.85 -15.05
C PRO A 1 9.17 8.59 -14.03
N ASP A 2 10.35 8.21 -14.48
CA ASP A 2 11.46 7.84 -13.59
C ASP A 2 11.99 9.00 -12.74
N SER A 3 11.61 10.22 -13.07
CA SER A 3 12.00 11.41 -12.30
C SER A 3 11.08 11.70 -11.12
N VAL A 4 9.93 11.03 -11.02
CA VAL A 4 8.98 11.26 -9.93
C VAL A 4 9.46 10.51 -8.69
N THR A 5 9.66 11.21 -7.58
CA THR A 5 10.10 10.62 -6.32
C THR A 5 9.04 10.68 -5.23
N ILE A 6 8.06 11.57 -5.37
CA ILE A 6 6.99 11.77 -4.39
C ILE A 6 5.65 11.81 -5.12
N ILE A 7 4.68 11.05 -4.62
CA ILE A 7 3.29 11.25 -4.99
C ILE A 7 2.69 12.15 -3.92
N ASP A 8 2.26 13.34 -4.34
CA ASP A 8 1.87 14.39 -3.42
C ASP A 8 0.51 14.14 -2.76
N HIS A 9 0.18 14.97 -1.79
CA HIS A 9 -1.07 14.91 -1.04
C HIS A 9 -2.27 14.93 -1.98
N GLY A 10 -3.18 13.98 -1.82
CA GLY A 10 -4.41 13.93 -2.58
C GLY A 10 -4.27 13.75 -4.08
N ALA A 11 -3.08 13.38 -4.58
CA ALA A 11 -2.79 13.38 -6.02
C ALA A 11 -3.82 12.61 -6.85
N PHE A 12 -4.33 11.48 -6.33
CA PHE A 12 -5.32 10.65 -7.01
C PHE A 12 -6.62 10.51 -6.21
N GLN A 13 -6.82 11.40 -5.25
CA GLN A 13 -8.01 11.36 -4.39
C GLN A 13 -9.29 11.42 -5.23
N LEU A 14 -10.26 10.59 -4.89
CA LEU A 14 -11.55 10.52 -5.60
C LEU A 14 -11.42 10.11 -7.08
N SER A 15 -10.27 9.56 -7.46
CA SER A 15 -10.03 9.12 -8.84
C SER A 15 -10.83 7.86 -9.15
N GLY A 16 -11.27 7.73 -10.40
CA GLY A 16 -11.92 6.53 -10.91
C GLY A 16 -10.96 5.45 -11.41
N ILE A 17 -9.68 5.51 -11.04
CA ILE A 17 -8.72 4.51 -11.49
C ILE A 17 -9.03 3.13 -10.92
N THR A 18 -8.73 2.09 -11.69
CA THR A 18 -8.96 0.70 -11.27
C THR A 18 -7.66 0.00 -10.90
N SER A 19 -6.54 0.45 -11.45
CA SER A 19 -5.23 -0.12 -11.13
C SER A 19 -4.16 0.94 -11.26
N VAL A 20 -3.06 0.77 -10.51
CA VAL A 20 -1.91 1.65 -10.58
C VAL A 20 -0.65 0.87 -10.26
N SER A 21 0.40 1.11 -11.05
CA SER A 21 1.74 0.61 -10.76
C SER A 21 2.64 1.81 -10.52
N ILE A 22 3.14 1.93 -9.30
CA ILE A 22 3.92 3.10 -8.89
C ILE A 22 5.37 2.84 -9.25
N PRO A 23 6.04 3.79 -9.95
CA PRO A 23 7.40 3.56 -10.45
C PRO A 23 8.43 3.47 -9.33
N ASN A 24 9.54 2.80 -9.65
CA ASN A 24 10.63 2.55 -8.69
C ASN A 24 11.40 3.80 -8.25
N SER A 25 11.15 4.94 -8.87
CA SER A 25 11.72 6.22 -8.44
C SER A 25 10.99 6.81 -7.21
N VAL A 26 9.77 6.34 -6.92
CA VAL A 26 8.96 6.92 -5.84
C VAL A 26 9.41 6.36 -4.49
N THR A 27 9.68 7.27 -3.55
CA THR A 27 10.06 6.91 -2.19
C THR A 27 8.97 7.23 -1.16
N THR A 28 8.08 8.17 -1.47
CA THR A 28 7.05 8.63 -0.53
C THR A 28 5.73 8.80 -1.24
N ILE A 29 4.65 8.34 -0.60
CA ILE A 29 3.28 8.57 -1.04
C ILE A 29 2.62 9.46 0.01
N GLY A 30 2.14 10.63 -0.42
CA GLY A 30 1.61 11.64 0.46
C GLY A 30 0.24 11.35 1.03
N ASN A 31 -0.17 12.19 1.99
CA ASN A 31 -1.43 12.03 2.71
C ASN A 31 -2.62 12.01 1.76
N GLY A 32 -3.47 11.01 1.91
CA GLY A 32 -4.70 10.91 1.13
C GLY A 32 -4.53 10.69 -0.37
N ALA A 33 -3.32 10.37 -0.84
CA ALA A 33 -3.03 10.32 -2.27
C ALA A 33 -3.99 9.42 -3.06
N PHE A 34 -4.41 8.31 -2.48
CA PHE A 34 -5.36 7.37 -3.09
C PHE A 34 -6.62 7.18 -2.23
N SER A 35 -6.94 8.17 -1.40
CA SER A 35 -8.14 8.08 -0.57
C SER A 35 -9.40 8.18 -1.45
N TYR A 36 -10.45 7.47 -1.05
CA TYR A 36 -11.74 7.46 -1.76
C TYR A 36 -11.61 7.00 -3.22
N CYS A 37 -10.63 6.17 -3.53
CA CYS A 37 -10.52 5.57 -4.86
C CYS A 37 -11.39 4.31 -4.89
N ASP A 38 -12.70 4.48 -5.02
CA ASP A 38 -13.68 3.43 -4.80
C ASP A 38 -13.61 2.29 -5.81
N THR A 39 -12.99 2.52 -6.96
CA THR A 39 -12.87 1.50 -8.02
C THR A 39 -11.47 0.87 -8.06
N LEU A 40 -10.54 1.34 -7.21
CA LEU A 40 -9.16 0.84 -7.21
C LEU A 40 -9.11 -0.57 -6.64
N THR A 41 -8.64 -1.52 -7.42
CA THR A 41 -8.52 -2.92 -7.01
C THR A 41 -7.08 -3.41 -6.96
N ASP A 42 -6.20 -2.85 -7.79
CA ASP A 42 -4.83 -3.34 -7.94
C ASP A 42 -3.82 -2.20 -7.77
N VAL A 43 -2.97 -2.33 -6.76
CA VAL A 43 -1.88 -1.39 -6.51
C VAL A 43 -0.58 -2.18 -6.43
N THR A 44 0.41 -1.78 -7.24
CA THR A 44 1.77 -2.31 -7.14
C THR A 44 2.66 -1.23 -6.57
N LEU A 45 3.22 -1.50 -5.39
CA LEU A 45 4.11 -0.58 -4.70
C LEU A 45 5.57 -0.92 -5.05
N PRO A 46 6.43 0.11 -5.24
CA PRO A 46 7.81 -0.13 -5.64
C PRO A 46 8.69 -0.50 -4.45
N GLY A 47 9.77 -1.25 -4.75
CA GLY A 47 10.76 -1.60 -3.73
C GLY A 47 11.58 -0.42 -3.19
N SER A 48 11.42 0.76 -3.79
CA SER A 48 12.03 2.01 -3.33
C SER A 48 11.21 2.73 -2.26
N LEU A 49 9.95 2.32 -2.05
CA LEU A 49 9.04 3.03 -1.17
C LEU A 49 9.46 2.91 0.29
N THR A 50 9.52 4.03 1.00
CA THR A 50 9.91 4.05 2.42
C THR A 50 8.79 4.49 3.35
N GLU A 51 7.83 5.28 2.85
CA GLU A 51 6.76 5.83 3.69
C GLU A 51 5.39 5.79 3.02
N ILE A 52 4.37 5.44 3.80
CA ILE A 52 2.97 5.54 3.42
C ILE A 52 2.29 6.48 4.42
N GLY A 53 1.78 7.60 3.93
CA GLY A 53 1.28 8.68 4.76
C GLY A 53 -0.14 8.49 5.28
N TYR A 54 -0.62 9.53 5.97
CA TYR A 54 -1.93 9.59 6.61
C TYR A 54 -3.05 9.43 5.57
N MET A 55 -3.99 8.53 5.83
CA MET A 55 -5.18 8.29 5.00
C MET A 55 -4.90 7.93 3.53
N THR A 56 -3.68 7.51 3.22
CA THR A 56 -3.26 7.30 1.82
C THR A 56 -4.20 6.40 1.04
N PHE A 57 -4.64 5.30 1.62
CA PHE A 57 -5.58 4.36 0.99
C PHE A 57 -6.91 4.28 1.73
N ALA A 58 -7.22 5.29 2.55
CA ALA A 58 -8.47 5.30 3.32
C ALA A 58 -9.67 5.33 2.39
N HIS A 59 -10.73 4.63 2.75
CA HIS A 59 -11.98 4.57 1.98
C HIS A 59 -11.84 4.03 0.56
N SER A 60 -10.76 3.33 0.23
CA SER A 60 -10.62 2.66 -1.06
C SER A 60 -11.21 1.26 -0.96
N LEU A 61 -12.53 1.19 -0.97
CA LEU A 61 -13.31 0.04 -0.52
C LEU A 61 -13.22 -1.18 -1.44
N SER A 62 -12.79 -1.00 -2.67
CA SER A 62 -12.60 -2.13 -3.61
C SER A 62 -11.24 -2.78 -3.47
N LEU A 63 -10.33 -2.16 -2.71
CA LEU A 63 -9.00 -2.71 -2.48
C LEU A 63 -9.07 -3.78 -1.40
N THR A 64 -8.85 -5.03 -1.79
CA THR A 64 -8.97 -6.18 -0.88
C THR A 64 -7.62 -6.76 -0.48
N SER A 65 -6.57 -6.47 -1.26
CA SER A 65 -5.22 -6.90 -0.91
C SER A 65 -4.21 -5.93 -1.47
N ILE A 66 -3.09 -5.79 -0.77
CA ILE A 66 -1.97 -5.00 -1.24
C ILE A 66 -0.69 -5.58 -0.64
N THR A 67 0.36 -5.65 -1.45
CA THR A 67 1.68 -6.10 -1.00
C THR A 67 2.50 -4.90 -0.56
N ILE A 68 2.98 -4.92 0.68
CA ILE A 68 3.80 -3.85 1.22
C ILE A 68 5.26 -4.29 1.15
N PRO A 69 6.11 -3.56 0.40
CA PRO A 69 7.53 -3.92 0.30
C PRO A 69 8.26 -3.85 1.64
N ALA A 70 9.28 -4.67 1.81
CA ALA A 70 10.10 -4.64 3.02
C ALA A 70 10.86 -3.32 3.21
N SER A 71 10.99 -2.52 2.14
CA SER A 71 11.62 -1.20 2.18
C SER A 71 10.86 -0.19 3.03
N VAL A 72 9.56 -0.40 3.25
CA VAL A 72 8.71 0.55 3.97
C VAL A 72 9.06 0.53 5.46
N THR A 73 9.43 1.70 5.98
CA THR A 73 9.82 1.87 7.38
C THR A 73 8.82 2.70 8.19
N PHE A 74 7.83 3.30 7.52
CA PHE A 74 6.77 4.03 8.20
C PHE A 74 5.45 3.89 7.45
N ILE A 75 4.39 3.56 8.20
CA ILE A 75 3.01 3.55 7.72
C ILE A 75 2.19 4.27 8.78
N ASP A 76 1.49 5.34 8.38
CA ASP A 76 0.62 6.04 9.31
C ASP A 76 -0.49 5.11 9.80
N ASN A 77 -0.90 5.26 11.07
CA ASN A 77 -1.92 4.41 11.67
C ASN A 77 -3.25 4.45 10.92
N ASP A 78 -3.56 5.55 10.25
CA ASP A 78 -4.82 5.70 9.51
C ASP A 78 -4.66 5.51 8.00
N ALA A 79 -3.49 5.06 7.53
CA ALA A 79 -3.22 4.90 6.10
C ALA A 79 -4.25 4.00 5.40
N PHE A 80 -4.74 2.98 6.08
CA PHE A 80 -5.70 2.00 5.56
C PHE A 80 -7.03 2.03 6.29
N LYS A 81 -7.41 3.17 6.82
CA LYS A 81 -8.64 3.30 7.60
C LYS A 81 -9.88 3.11 6.73
N TYR A 82 -10.95 2.59 7.32
CA TYR A 82 -12.26 2.44 6.67
C TYR A 82 -12.25 1.45 5.50
N HIS A 83 -11.71 0.28 5.71
CA HIS A 83 -11.78 -0.83 4.75
C HIS A 83 -12.76 -1.90 5.22
N ASN A 84 -13.38 -2.58 4.26
CA ASN A 84 -14.30 -3.68 4.55
C ASN A 84 -13.60 -5.02 4.70
N SER A 85 -12.63 -5.31 3.88
CA SER A 85 -12.01 -6.64 3.77
C SER A 85 -10.59 -6.55 3.21
N LEU A 86 -9.74 -5.78 3.84
CA LEU A 86 -8.36 -5.63 3.37
C LEU A 86 -7.44 -6.64 4.03
N THR A 87 -6.59 -7.28 3.24
CA THR A 87 -5.49 -8.12 3.72
C THR A 87 -4.17 -7.57 3.19
N LEU A 88 -3.21 -7.37 4.08
CA LEU A 88 -1.87 -6.95 3.67
C LEU A 88 -0.99 -8.18 3.44
N THR A 89 -0.28 -8.21 2.31
CA THR A 89 0.78 -9.19 2.09
C THR A 89 2.09 -8.54 2.52
N VAL A 90 2.76 -9.12 3.50
CA VAL A 90 3.90 -8.50 4.17
C VAL A 90 5.05 -9.48 4.28
N THR A 91 6.28 -8.94 4.30
CA THR A 91 7.47 -9.74 4.54
C THR A 91 7.56 -10.09 6.03
N PRO A 92 7.85 -11.35 6.40
CA PRO A 92 8.05 -11.68 7.82
C PRO A 92 9.09 -10.77 8.47
N ASP A 93 8.81 -10.37 9.70
CA ASP A 93 9.69 -9.51 10.52
C ASP A 93 9.90 -8.10 9.97
N SER A 94 9.07 -7.68 9.01
CA SER A 94 9.13 -6.32 8.47
C SER A 94 8.36 -5.33 9.34
N TYR A 95 8.60 -4.02 9.09
CA TYR A 95 7.79 -2.97 9.68
C TYR A 95 6.30 -3.19 9.37
N ALA A 96 5.99 -3.54 8.12
CA ALA A 96 4.60 -3.73 7.70
C ALA A 96 3.92 -4.89 8.44
N ALA A 97 4.65 -5.97 8.73
CA ALA A 97 4.11 -7.08 9.51
C ALA A 97 3.74 -6.63 10.94
N GLU A 98 4.60 -5.86 11.59
CA GLU A 98 4.32 -5.33 12.93
C GLU A 98 3.18 -4.31 12.91
N TYR A 99 3.14 -3.47 11.88
CA TYR A 99 2.06 -2.51 11.67
C TYR A 99 0.70 -3.22 11.56
N ALA A 100 0.62 -4.27 10.75
CA ALA A 100 -0.63 -5.01 10.57
C ALA A 100 -1.11 -5.62 11.89
N LYS A 101 -0.19 -6.21 12.66
CA LYS A 101 -0.51 -6.76 13.99
C LYS A 101 -1.02 -5.68 14.93
N ALA A 102 -0.31 -4.55 14.99
CA ALA A 102 -0.64 -3.46 15.92
C ALA A 102 -1.98 -2.80 15.60
N ASN A 103 -2.38 -2.80 14.35
CA ASN A 103 -3.62 -2.15 13.89
C ASN A 103 -4.75 -3.15 13.60
N ASN A 104 -4.56 -4.42 13.93
CA ASN A 104 -5.56 -5.48 13.74
C ASN A 104 -6.01 -5.61 12.27
N ILE A 105 -5.08 -5.40 11.33
CA ILE A 105 -5.35 -5.60 9.92
C ILE A 105 -4.94 -7.02 9.56
N PRO A 106 -5.82 -7.80 8.91
CA PRO A 106 -5.45 -9.13 8.43
C PRO A 106 -4.21 -9.08 7.55
N TYR A 107 -3.31 -10.03 7.73
CA TYR A 107 -2.10 -10.07 6.93
C TYR A 107 -1.73 -11.51 6.58
N THR A 108 -0.95 -11.65 5.52
CA THR A 108 -0.41 -12.91 5.07
C THR A 108 1.02 -12.70 4.60
N TYR A 109 1.78 -13.77 4.56
CA TYR A 109 3.12 -13.77 3.98
C TYR A 109 3.05 -14.32 2.56
N PRO A 110 3.97 -13.93 1.68
CA PRO A 110 4.06 -14.58 0.38
C PRO A 110 4.18 -16.08 0.57
N ASP A 111 3.51 -16.86 -0.31
CA ASP A 111 3.54 -18.31 -0.21
C ASP A 111 4.97 -18.80 -0.44
N ALA A 112 5.51 -19.54 0.53
CA ALA A 112 6.85 -20.10 0.40
C ALA A 112 7.01 -21.05 -0.80
N ASN A 113 5.92 -21.63 -1.26
CA ASN A 113 5.94 -22.50 -2.42
C ASN A 113 6.12 -21.77 -3.73
N ASP A 114 5.85 -20.46 -3.77
CA ASP A 114 5.96 -19.67 -4.99
C ASP A 114 7.38 -19.67 -5.53
N TRP A 115 8.37 -19.56 -4.65
CA TRP A 115 9.76 -19.57 -5.10
C TRP A 115 10.31 -20.97 -5.28
N LEU A 116 9.71 -21.98 -4.66
CA LEU A 116 10.12 -23.38 -4.85
C LEU A 116 9.69 -23.93 -6.21
N ASN A 117 8.63 -23.37 -6.78
CA ASN A 117 8.06 -23.82 -8.04
C ASN A 117 8.55 -23.02 -9.25
N ASN A 118 9.44 -22.09 -9.04
CA ASN A 118 9.96 -21.24 -10.13
C ASN A 118 11.30 -21.68 -10.62
#